data_618c63ddb82fcb25c91969499a29dcab
#
_entry.id   618c63ddb82fcb25c91969499a29dcab
#
_cell.length_a   1.000
_cell.length_b   1.000
_cell.length_c   1.000
_cell.angle_alpha   90.00
_cell.angle_beta   90.00
_cell.angle_gamma   90.00
#
_symmetry.space_group_name_H-M   'P 1'
#
loop_
_entity.id
_entity.type
_entity.pdbx_description
1 polymer ?
#
loop_
_entity_poly.entity_id
_entity_poly.type
_entity_poly.pdbx_seq_one_letter_code
_entity_poly.pdbx_strand_id
1 'polypeptide(L)'
;MLSWIFWILLSITLHELAHGWAAIWEGDYTPIETGHMSGNPLVHMGGFSLIVFALIGFAWGMMPVRPWNFRHRRWGDAIVSVAGPAMNLLIAFVTLTSLGIWLGLDSTMLQHGQPAWKEHVSNFLQLGGFLNLVLFAINLLPVPPLDGSRILSAFSSTLRGWYQHPNAGMAGMVLFFLLLTTNAFDWVVLLLGTFAVRYTAAIASIF
;
A
#
# COMPACT_ATOMS: atom_id res chain seq x y z
N MET A 1 -9.85 3.45 -16.29
CA MET A 1 -8.39 3.65 -16.41
C MET A 1 -7.87 4.81 -15.57
N LEU A 2 -8.44 6.03 -15.67
CA LEU A 2 -7.98 7.19 -14.89
C LEU A 2 -8.04 6.97 -13.37
N SER A 3 -9.10 6.34 -12.84
CA SER A 3 -9.23 6.02 -11.41
C SER A 3 -8.13 5.09 -10.92
N TRP A 4 -7.70 4.13 -11.74
CA TRP A 4 -6.59 3.22 -11.42
C TRP A 4 -5.28 3.99 -11.28
N ILE A 5 -4.96 4.83 -12.27
CA ILE A 5 -3.75 5.67 -12.26
C ILE A 5 -3.74 6.58 -11.03
N PHE A 6 -4.86 7.25 -10.77
CA PHE A 6 -5.00 8.12 -9.60
C PHE A 6 -4.70 7.38 -8.30
N TRP A 7 -5.36 6.22 -8.09
CA TRP A 7 -5.20 5.48 -6.85
C TRP A 7 -3.80 4.90 -6.67
N ILE A 8 -3.16 4.37 -7.73
CA ILE A 8 -1.78 3.89 -7.66
C ILE A 8 -0.84 5.02 -7.25
N LEU A 9 -0.89 6.16 -7.93
CA LEU A 9 -0.02 7.30 -7.65
C LEU A 9 -0.24 7.83 -6.22
N LEU A 10 -1.49 8.03 -5.82
CA LEU A 10 -1.83 8.52 -4.49
C LEU A 10 -1.40 7.53 -3.40
N SER A 11 -1.75 6.25 -3.56
CA SER A 11 -1.48 5.22 -2.56
C SER A 11 0.00 5.01 -2.33
N ILE A 12 0.81 4.93 -3.40
CA ILE A 12 2.26 4.81 -3.28
C ILE A 12 2.86 6.07 -2.65
N THR A 13 2.44 7.26 -3.08
CA THR A 13 2.96 8.52 -2.53
C THR A 13 2.69 8.62 -1.02
N LEU A 14 1.46 8.33 -0.57
CA LEU A 14 1.12 8.38 0.85
C LEU A 14 1.80 7.27 1.66
N HIS A 15 1.96 6.09 1.08
CA HIS A 15 2.72 4.99 1.66
C HIS A 15 4.17 5.41 1.93
N GLU A 16 4.86 5.97 0.94
CA GLU A 16 6.23 6.46 1.08
C GLU A 16 6.33 7.60 2.09
N LEU A 17 5.41 8.55 2.05
CA LEU A 17 5.35 9.63 3.04
C LEU A 17 5.20 9.10 4.46
N ALA A 18 4.42 8.04 4.66
CA ALA A 18 4.26 7.43 5.97
C ALA A 18 5.59 6.84 6.50
N HIS A 19 6.37 6.18 5.63
CA HIS A 19 7.74 5.77 5.97
C HIS A 19 8.61 6.97 6.35
N GLY A 20 8.54 8.06 5.59
CA GLY A 20 9.29 9.29 5.87
C GLY A 20 8.91 9.91 7.21
N TRP A 21 7.62 10.03 7.54
CA TRP A 21 7.17 10.53 8.85
C TRP A 21 7.65 9.65 10.00
N ALA A 22 7.54 8.32 9.84
CA ALA A 22 8.02 7.39 10.86
C ALA A 22 9.55 7.45 11.03
N ALA A 23 10.31 7.62 9.94
CA ALA A 23 11.76 7.78 9.98
C ALA A 23 12.16 9.09 10.73
N ILE A 24 11.48 10.20 10.46
CA ILE A 24 11.69 11.47 11.15
C ILE A 24 11.37 11.30 12.66
N TRP A 25 10.29 10.62 12.99
CA TRP A 25 9.94 10.33 14.39
C TRP A 25 11.00 9.46 15.08
N GLU A 26 11.60 8.52 14.36
CA GLU A 26 12.74 7.71 14.82
C GLU A 26 14.07 8.49 14.86
N GLY A 27 14.11 9.75 14.40
CA GLY A 27 15.29 10.62 14.44
C GLY A 27 16.11 10.65 13.16
N ASP A 28 15.65 10.02 12.08
CA ASP A 28 16.29 10.08 10.77
C ASP A 28 15.67 11.18 9.89
N TYR A 29 16.40 12.26 9.70
CA TYR A 29 15.99 13.40 8.88
C TYR A 29 16.37 13.26 7.40
N THR A 30 16.90 12.10 6.99
CA THR A 30 17.24 11.83 5.57
C THR A 30 16.09 12.11 4.60
N PRO A 31 14.81 11.76 4.89
CA PRO A 31 13.71 12.08 4.01
C PRO A 31 13.55 13.59 3.73
N ILE A 32 13.83 14.44 4.73
CA ILE A 32 13.79 15.89 4.58
C ILE A 32 15.02 16.38 3.79
N GLU A 33 16.22 15.92 4.18
CA GLU A 33 17.49 16.31 3.56
C GLU A 33 17.52 15.99 2.05
N THR A 34 16.88 14.91 1.64
CA THR A 34 16.82 14.47 0.24
C THR A 34 15.60 15.01 -0.52
N GLY A 35 14.74 15.83 0.12
CA GLY A 35 13.56 16.43 -0.49
C GLY A 35 12.42 15.41 -0.76
N HIS A 36 12.43 14.21 -0.13
CA HIS A 36 11.41 13.19 -0.33
C HIS A 36 10.13 13.42 0.50
N MET A 37 10.10 14.39 1.43
CA MET A 37 8.87 14.77 2.13
C MET A 37 7.99 15.66 1.26
N SER A 38 7.56 15.14 0.11
CA SER A 38 6.82 15.85 -0.94
C SER A 38 5.62 15.02 -1.39
N GLY A 39 4.49 15.66 -1.70
CA GLY A 39 3.34 15.01 -2.33
C GLY A 39 3.50 14.72 -3.83
N ASN A 40 4.68 14.93 -4.40
CA ASN A 40 4.94 14.69 -5.82
C ASN A 40 5.28 13.21 -6.09
N PRO A 41 4.44 12.45 -6.82
CA PRO A 41 4.70 11.05 -7.13
C PRO A 41 6.04 10.80 -7.84
N LEU A 42 6.49 11.76 -8.67
CA LEU A 42 7.77 11.67 -9.40
C LEU A 42 8.97 11.54 -8.45
N VAL A 43 8.90 12.17 -7.28
CA VAL A 43 9.96 12.11 -6.27
C VAL A 43 10.08 10.73 -5.66
N HIS A 44 8.93 10.08 -5.39
CA HIS A 44 8.89 8.77 -4.74
C HIS A 44 9.12 7.61 -5.70
N MET A 45 8.54 7.68 -6.88
CA MET A 45 8.56 6.57 -7.84
C MET A 45 9.76 6.64 -8.80
N GLY A 46 10.26 7.85 -9.06
CA GLY A 46 11.29 8.08 -10.07
C GLY A 46 10.80 7.82 -11.51
N GLY A 47 11.55 8.28 -12.49
CA GLY A 47 11.15 8.15 -13.89
C GLY A 47 11.05 6.71 -14.38
N PHE A 48 11.95 5.83 -13.90
CA PHE A 48 11.96 4.43 -14.34
C PHE A 48 10.72 3.64 -13.86
N SER A 49 10.34 3.77 -12.59
CA SER A 49 9.10 3.14 -12.06
C SER A 49 7.86 3.63 -12.81
N LEU A 50 7.80 4.93 -13.17
CA LEU A 50 6.69 5.48 -13.93
C LEU A 50 6.63 4.97 -15.38
N ILE A 51 7.79 4.75 -16.03
CA ILE A 51 7.84 4.12 -17.36
C ILE A 51 7.32 2.68 -17.28
N VAL A 52 7.78 1.91 -16.29
CA VAL A 52 7.31 0.53 -16.06
C VAL A 52 5.81 0.51 -15.74
N PHE A 53 5.34 1.45 -14.94
CA PHE A 53 3.91 1.61 -14.68
C PHE A 53 3.10 1.88 -15.95
N ALA A 54 3.57 2.76 -16.81
CA ALA A 54 2.90 3.07 -18.07
C ALA A 54 2.85 1.87 -19.04
N LEU A 55 3.87 1.00 -19.02
CA LEU A 55 3.98 -0.15 -19.94
C LEU A 55 3.24 -1.38 -19.45
N ILE A 56 3.34 -1.71 -18.15
CA ILE A 56 2.82 -2.97 -17.60
C ILE A 56 1.89 -2.80 -16.40
N GLY A 57 1.64 -1.56 -15.95
CA GLY A 57 0.76 -1.27 -14.82
C GLY A 57 1.35 -1.56 -13.45
N PHE A 58 2.65 -1.86 -13.35
CA PHE A 58 3.35 -2.13 -12.10
C PHE A 58 4.21 -0.94 -11.69
N ALA A 59 4.06 -0.49 -10.44
CA ALA A 59 4.79 0.65 -9.90
C ALA A 59 5.32 0.35 -8.50
N TRP A 60 6.41 1.01 -8.15
CA TRP A 60 6.97 1.00 -6.80
C TRP A 60 7.45 2.39 -6.41
N GLY A 61 7.45 2.66 -5.11
CA GLY A 61 8.05 3.85 -4.53
C GLY A 61 9.35 3.53 -3.79
N MET A 62 10.00 4.57 -3.32
CA MET A 62 11.17 4.46 -2.46
C MET A 62 11.25 5.71 -1.57
N MET A 63 11.38 5.46 -0.26
CA MET A 63 11.71 6.50 0.72
C MET A 63 13.16 6.28 1.19
N PRO A 64 14.07 7.24 0.97
CA PRO A 64 15.43 7.13 1.46
C PRO A 64 15.44 7.28 2.98
N VAL A 65 15.90 6.23 3.67
CA VAL A 65 16.05 6.20 5.12
C VAL A 65 17.40 5.60 5.50
N ARG A 66 17.94 6.03 6.66
CA ARG A 66 19.20 5.52 7.20
C ARG A 66 18.95 4.82 8.54
N PRO A 67 18.81 3.49 8.57
CA PRO A 67 18.47 2.74 9.79
C PRO A 67 19.41 2.95 10.96
N TRP A 68 20.68 3.32 10.71
CA TRP A 68 21.66 3.63 11.77
C TRP A 68 21.38 4.94 12.51
N ASN A 69 20.53 5.80 11.96
CA ASN A 69 20.08 7.03 12.60
C ASN A 69 18.88 6.81 13.52
N PHE A 70 18.20 5.63 13.41
CA PHE A 70 17.01 5.37 14.19
C PHE A 70 17.29 5.32 15.68
N ARG A 71 16.40 5.93 16.44
CA ARG A 71 16.41 6.00 17.90
C ARG A 71 16.36 4.60 18.53
N HIS A 72 15.50 3.73 17.98
CA HIS A 72 15.34 2.35 18.40
C HIS A 72 16.07 1.40 17.46
N ARG A 73 17.37 1.21 17.67
CA ARG A 73 18.27 0.46 16.77
C ARG A 73 17.72 -0.89 16.24
N ARG A 74 16.97 -1.61 17.06
CA ARG A 74 16.42 -2.92 16.70
C ARG A 74 15.03 -2.81 16.09
N TRP A 75 14.19 -1.94 16.64
CA TRP A 75 12.78 -1.83 16.30
C TRP A 75 12.48 -0.68 15.34
N GLY A 76 13.38 0.30 15.24
CA GLY A 76 13.17 1.48 14.39
C GLY A 76 12.92 1.10 12.93
N ASP A 77 13.68 0.11 12.40
CA ASP A 77 13.47 -0.38 11.04
C ASP A 77 12.09 -1.03 10.86
N ALA A 78 11.61 -1.79 11.85
CA ALA A 78 10.26 -2.36 11.83
C ALA A 78 9.17 -1.28 11.96
N ILE A 79 9.36 -0.30 12.85
CA ILE A 79 8.42 0.82 13.06
C ILE A 79 8.26 1.59 11.75
N VAL A 80 9.38 1.95 11.13
CA VAL A 80 9.37 2.65 9.85
C VAL A 80 8.72 1.80 8.77
N SER A 81 9.05 0.50 8.69
CA SER A 81 8.50 -0.39 7.66
C SER A 81 7.01 -0.68 7.84
N VAL A 82 6.47 -0.66 9.06
CA VAL A 82 5.01 -0.83 9.29
C VAL A 82 4.23 0.40 8.83
N ALA A 83 4.84 1.59 8.84
CA ALA A 83 4.13 2.84 8.59
C ALA A 83 3.50 2.92 7.19
N GLY A 84 4.19 2.44 6.15
CA GLY A 84 3.67 2.39 4.79
C GLY A 84 2.43 1.50 4.66
N PRO A 85 2.51 0.22 5.01
CA PRO A 85 1.34 -0.66 5.04
C PRO A 85 0.19 -0.12 5.90
N ALA A 86 0.48 0.45 7.08
CA ALA A 86 -0.54 1.05 7.93
C ALA A 86 -1.27 2.21 7.23
N MET A 87 -0.57 3.02 6.44
CA MET A 87 -1.18 4.07 5.62
C MET A 87 -2.10 3.49 4.54
N ASN A 88 -1.69 2.43 3.84
CA ASN A 88 -2.56 1.76 2.88
C ASN A 88 -3.83 1.21 3.57
N LEU A 89 -3.69 0.62 4.74
CA LEU A 89 -4.83 0.14 5.51
C LEU A 89 -5.78 1.29 5.92
N LEU A 90 -5.23 2.42 6.34
CA LEU A 90 -6.00 3.63 6.67
C LEU A 90 -6.77 4.15 5.44
N ILE A 91 -6.12 4.25 4.28
CA ILE A 91 -6.77 4.69 3.04
C ILE A 91 -7.89 3.71 2.66
N ALA A 92 -7.66 2.40 2.80
CA ALA A 92 -8.67 1.38 2.53
C ALA A 92 -9.90 1.58 3.42
N PHE A 93 -9.73 1.74 4.72
CA PHE A 93 -10.84 1.96 5.64
C PHE A 93 -11.58 3.28 5.37
N VAL A 94 -10.86 4.37 5.13
CA VAL A 94 -11.48 5.67 4.81
C VAL A 94 -12.33 5.57 3.54
N THR A 95 -11.80 4.97 2.48
CA THR A 95 -12.52 4.86 1.20
C THR A 95 -13.72 3.90 1.27
N LEU A 96 -13.55 2.72 1.91
CA LEU A 96 -14.65 1.75 2.06
C LEU A 96 -15.75 2.25 3.02
N THR A 97 -15.38 2.96 4.09
CA THR A 97 -16.35 3.61 4.98
C THR A 97 -17.13 4.70 4.23
N SER A 98 -16.41 5.54 3.46
CA SER A 98 -17.05 6.55 2.62
C SER A 98 -18.03 5.93 1.60
N LEU A 99 -17.64 4.81 1.00
CA LEU A 99 -18.52 4.06 0.10
C LEU A 99 -19.74 3.50 0.83
N GLY A 100 -19.56 2.92 2.02
CA GLY A 100 -20.67 2.39 2.82
C GLY A 100 -21.68 3.47 3.21
N ILE A 101 -21.19 4.62 3.70
CA ILE A 101 -22.02 5.79 4.00
C ILE A 101 -22.76 6.28 2.74
N TRP A 102 -22.04 6.40 1.63
CA TRP A 102 -22.59 6.81 0.34
C TRP A 102 -23.74 5.90 -0.12
N LEU A 103 -23.57 4.58 -0.04
CA LEU A 103 -24.60 3.61 -0.42
C LEU A 103 -25.77 3.55 0.57
N GLY A 104 -25.53 3.75 1.86
CA GLY A 104 -26.57 3.74 2.89
C GLY A 104 -27.48 4.97 2.85
N LEU A 105 -26.91 6.16 2.61
CA LEU A 105 -27.68 7.40 2.54
C LEU A 105 -28.55 7.53 1.28
N ASP A 106 -28.20 6.82 0.20
CA ASP A 106 -28.94 6.88 -1.05
C ASP A 106 -29.55 5.51 -1.41
N SER A 107 -30.73 5.23 -0.87
CA SER A 107 -31.47 3.99 -1.13
C SER A 107 -31.81 3.77 -2.62
N THR A 108 -31.67 4.81 -3.44
CA THR A 108 -31.88 4.71 -4.89
C THR A 108 -30.68 4.11 -5.63
N MET A 109 -29.52 4.00 -4.98
CA MET A 109 -28.25 3.52 -5.59
C MET A 109 -28.34 2.11 -6.17
N LEU A 110 -29.25 1.28 -5.68
CA LEU A 110 -29.44 -0.09 -6.15
C LEU A 110 -30.55 -0.22 -7.22
N GLN A 111 -31.20 0.89 -7.62
CA GLN A 111 -32.26 0.91 -8.59
C GLN A 111 -31.72 1.07 -10.02
N HIS A 112 -32.36 0.40 -10.98
CA HIS A 112 -32.05 0.56 -12.40
C HIS A 112 -32.38 1.99 -12.86
N GLY A 113 -31.48 2.58 -13.65
CA GLY A 113 -31.67 3.94 -14.19
C GLY A 113 -31.00 5.07 -13.40
N GLN A 114 -30.08 4.75 -12.52
CA GLN A 114 -29.27 5.74 -11.80
C GLN A 114 -28.40 6.58 -12.76
N PRO A 115 -28.17 7.87 -12.42
CA PRO A 115 -27.21 8.68 -13.15
C PRO A 115 -25.81 8.05 -13.13
N ALA A 116 -25.14 7.97 -14.28
CA ALA A 116 -23.85 7.32 -14.45
C ALA A 116 -22.75 7.85 -13.48
N TRP A 117 -22.83 9.12 -13.08
CA TRP A 117 -21.84 9.68 -12.15
C TRP A 117 -21.87 9.04 -10.76
N LYS A 118 -23.06 8.59 -10.29
CA LYS A 118 -23.19 7.89 -9.00
C LYS A 118 -22.45 6.55 -9.02
N GLU A 119 -22.59 5.80 -10.10
CA GLU A 119 -21.88 4.56 -10.33
C GLU A 119 -20.36 4.82 -10.41
N HIS A 120 -19.96 5.90 -11.10
CA HIS A 120 -18.53 6.27 -11.16
C HIS A 120 -17.92 6.58 -9.80
N VAL A 121 -18.64 7.28 -8.92
CA VAL A 121 -18.21 7.55 -7.54
C VAL A 121 -18.07 6.25 -6.75
N SER A 122 -19.08 5.37 -6.81
CA SER A 122 -19.04 4.07 -6.12
C SER A 122 -17.87 3.22 -6.59
N ASN A 123 -17.68 3.09 -7.89
CA ASN A 123 -16.58 2.34 -8.49
C ASN A 123 -15.20 2.94 -8.15
N PHE A 124 -15.11 4.28 -8.09
CA PHE A 124 -13.89 4.97 -7.70
C PHE A 124 -13.50 4.67 -6.24
N LEU A 125 -14.46 4.78 -5.30
CA LEU A 125 -14.22 4.49 -3.89
C LEU A 125 -13.93 3.00 -3.64
N GLN A 126 -14.68 2.12 -4.29
CA GLN A 126 -14.48 0.67 -4.20
C GLN A 126 -13.08 0.27 -4.69
N LEU A 127 -12.67 0.80 -5.83
CA LEU A 127 -11.33 0.56 -6.39
C LEU A 127 -10.24 1.03 -5.42
N GLY A 128 -10.37 2.24 -4.86
CA GLY A 128 -9.41 2.80 -3.92
C GLY A 128 -9.26 1.95 -2.67
N GLY A 129 -10.38 1.55 -2.07
CA GLY A 129 -10.38 0.70 -0.90
C GLY A 129 -9.78 -0.68 -1.15
N PHE A 130 -10.24 -1.36 -2.20
CA PHE A 130 -9.75 -2.69 -2.57
C PHE A 130 -8.26 -2.67 -2.91
N LEU A 131 -7.81 -1.72 -3.75
CA LEU A 131 -6.41 -1.59 -4.12
C LEU A 131 -5.51 -1.40 -2.89
N ASN A 132 -5.92 -0.56 -1.95
CA ASN A 132 -5.13 -0.31 -0.75
C ASN A 132 -5.11 -1.51 0.20
N LEU A 133 -6.15 -2.33 0.27
CA LEU A 133 -6.11 -3.63 0.97
C LEU A 133 -5.09 -4.58 0.31
N VAL A 134 -5.05 -4.63 -1.01
CA VAL A 134 -4.09 -5.46 -1.75
C VAL A 134 -2.67 -4.95 -1.53
N LEU A 135 -2.42 -3.64 -1.61
CA LEU A 135 -1.10 -3.04 -1.34
C LEU A 135 -0.64 -3.31 0.11
N PHE A 136 -1.55 -3.21 1.07
CA PHE A 136 -1.28 -3.58 2.46
C PHE A 136 -0.84 -5.03 2.58
N ALA A 137 -1.59 -5.97 2.01
CA ALA A 137 -1.30 -7.40 2.10
C ALA A 137 0.02 -7.76 1.39
N ILE A 138 0.26 -7.22 0.20
CA ILE A 138 1.50 -7.45 -0.56
C ILE A 138 2.70 -6.95 0.26
N ASN A 139 2.65 -5.72 0.79
CA ASN A 139 3.77 -5.15 1.52
C ASN A 139 4.06 -5.85 2.86
N LEU A 140 3.12 -6.62 3.39
CA LEU A 140 3.36 -7.46 4.58
C LEU A 140 3.96 -8.83 4.26
N LEU A 141 4.10 -9.21 2.98
CA LEU A 141 4.78 -10.45 2.63
C LEU A 141 6.25 -10.44 3.12
N PRO A 142 6.72 -11.56 3.71
CA PRO A 142 8.07 -11.65 4.24
C PRO A 142 9.13 -11.85 3.15
N VAL A 143 9.04 -11.10 2.08
CA VAL A 143 9.85 -11.25 0.86
C VAL A 143 10.55 -9.92 0.54
N PRO A 144 11.90 -9.84 0.51
CA PRO A 144 12.59 -8.64 0.05
C PRO A 144 12.21 -8.31 -1.41
N PRO A 145 12.08 -7.04 -1.78
CA PRO A 145 12.35 -5.81 -1.00
C PRO A 145 11.14 -5.27 -0.22
N LEU A 146 10.07 -6.06 -0.04
CA LEU A 146 8.82 -5.63 0.60
C LEU A 146 9.02 -5.36 2.11
N ASP A 147 8.17 -4.49 2.68
CA ASP A 147 8.26 -4.06 4.07
C ASP A 147 8.17 -5.18 5.08
N GLY A 148 7.37 -6.22 4.80
CA GLY A 148 7.22 -7.40 5.64
C GLY A 148 8.54 -8.11 5.93
N SER A 149 9.51 -8.10 5.00
CA SER A 149 10.84 -8.65 5.23
C SER A 149 11.63 -7.84 6.27
N ARG A 150 11.53 -6.51 6.22
CA ARG A 150 12.17 -5.59 7.19
C ARG A 150 11.53 -5.70 8.56
N ILE A 151 10.19 -5.81 8.62
CA ILE A 151 9.45 -6.05 9.85
C ILE A 151 9.92 -7.35 10.51
N LEU A 152 9.98 -8.46 9.76
CA LEU A 152 10.41 -9.77 10.28
C LEU A 152 11.87 -9.77 10.71
N SER A 153 12.74 -9.00 10.08
CA SER A 153 14.14 -8.89 10.44
C SER A 153 14.35 -8.36 11.86
N ALA A 154 13.38 -7.62 12.42
CA ALA A 154 13.45 -7.15 13.79
C ALA A 154 13.28 -8.27 14.82
N PHE A 155 12.60 -9.36 14.46
CA PHE A 155 12.33 -10.49 15.37
C PHE A 155 13.42 -11.57 15.33
N SER A 156 14.21 -11.66 14.23
CA SER A 156 15.21 -12.71 14.05
C SER A 156 16.51 -12.18 13.44
N SER A 157 17.63 -12.40 14.15
CA SER A 157 18.96 -12.05 13.65
C SER A 157 19.36 -12.88 12.44
N THR A 158 18.93 -14.15 12.37
CA THR A 158 19.16 -15.04 11.25
C THR A 158 18.47 -14.52 9.98
N LEU A 159 17.18 -14.16 10.08
CA LEU A 159 16.43 -13.58 8.96
C LEU A 159 17.03 -12.24 8.52
N ARG A 160 17.47 -11.42 9.49
CA ARG A 160 18.16 -10.17 9.18
C ARG A 160 19.41 -10.41 8.35
N GLY A 161 20.25 -11.39 8.72
CA GLY A 161 21.45 -11.75 7.95
C GLY A 161 21.11 -12.20 6.52
N TRP A 162 20.06 -12.98 6.35
CA TRP A 162 19.62 -13.43 5.03
C TRP A 162 19.10 -12.26 4.16
N TYR A 163 18.26 -11.39 4.73
CA TYR A 163 17.69 -10.25 3.99
C TYR A 163 18.71 -9.15 3.66
N GLN A 164 19.82 -9.07 4.42
CA GLN A 164 20.93 -8.16 4.13
C GLN A 164 21.92 -8.71 3.09
N HIS A 165 21.74 -9.95 2.62
CA HIS A 165 22.60 -10.50 1.57
C HIS A 165 22.44 -9.68 0.27
N PRO A 166 23.51 -9.37 -0.47
CA PRO A 166 23.45 -8.53 -1.69
C PRO A 166 22.42 -8.98 -2.72
N ASN A 167 22.19 -10.29 -2.84
CA ASN A 167 21.25 -10.86 -3.81
C ASN A 167 19.83 -11.05 -3.25
N ALA A 168 19.58 -10.75 -1.98
CA ALA A 168 18.27 -11.00 -1.36
C ALA A 168 17.14 -10.23 -2.04
N GLY A 169 17.37 -8.97 -2.42
CA GLY A 169 16.37 -8.16 -3.12
C GLY A 169 15.99 -8.76 -4.48
N MET A 170 16.99 -9.20 -5.26
CA MET A 170 16.73 -9.81 -6.57
C MET A 170 16.02 -11.16 -6.44
N ALA A 171 16.50 -12.03 -5.55
CA ALA A 171 15.88 -13.33 -5.28
C ALA A 171 14.43 -13.16 -4.75
N GLY A 172 14.23 -12.19 -3.87
CA GLY A 172 12.90 -11.86 -3.37
C GLY A 172 11.97 -11.34 -4.46
N MET A 173 12.45 -10.49 -5.37
CA MET A 173 11.65 -10.01 -6.49
C MET A 173 11.20 -11.16 -7.39
N VAL A 174 12.10 -12.11 -7.72
CA VAL A 174 11.75 -13.31 -8.48
C VAL A 174 10.70 -14.14 -7.72
N LEU A 175 10.91 -14.38 -6.43
CA LEU A 175 9.96 -15.11 -5.59
C LEU A 175 8.60 -14.39 -5.55
N PHE A 176 8.58 -13.07 -5.41
CA PHE A 176 7.36 -12.27 -5.43
C PHE A 176 6.57 -12.47 -6.73
N PHE A 177 7.21 -12.34 -7.90
CA PHE A 177 6.54 -12.56 -9.17
C PHE A 177 6.05 -14.01 -9.33
N LEU A 178 6.80 -15.00 -8.84
CA LEU A 178 6.33 -16.39 -8.82
C LEU A 178 5.10 -16.55 -7.93
N LEU A 179 5.07 -15.91 -6.75
CA LEU A 179 3.90 -15.96 -5.87
C LEU A 179 2.65 -15.36 -6.52
N LEU A 180 2.79 -14.29 -7.33
CA LEU A 180 1.68 -13.69 -8.06
C LEU A 180 1.04 -14.64 -9.09
N THR A 181 1.77 -15.67 -9.54
CA THR A 181 1.26 -16.68 -10.49
C THR A 181 0.61 -17.88 -9.80
N THR A 182 0.56 -17.88 -8.46
CA THR A 182 0.01 -18.99 -7.69
C THR A 182 -1.46 -18.78 -7.34
N ASN A 183 -2.21 -19.87 -7.20
CA ASN A 183 -3.58 -19.83 -6.68
C ASN A 183 -3.67 -19.25 -5.25
N ALA A 184 -2.57 -19.26 -4.50
CA ALA A 184 -2.53 -18.66 -3.16
C ALA A 184 -2.75 -17.14 -3.21
N PHE A 185 -2.18 -16.45 -4.22
CA PHE A 185 -2.42 -15.03 -4.43
C PHE A 185 -3.88 -14.75 -4.80
N ASP A 186 -4.47 -15.57 -5.67
CA ASP A 186 -5.88 -15.45 -6.05
C ASP A 186 -6.81 -15.59 -4.83
N TRP A 187 -6.50 -16.52 -3.93
CA TRP A 187 -7.22 -16.68 -2.66
C TRP A 187 -7.13 -15.43 -1.77
N VAL A 188 -5.95 -14.83 -1.66
CA VAL A 188 -5.79 -13.57 -0.90
C VAL A 188 -6.61 -12.46 -1.52
N VAL A 189 -6.55 -12.28 -2.84
CA VAL A 189 -7.33 -11.27 -3.57
C VAL A 189 -8.83 -11.48 -3.37
N LEU A 190 -9.32 -12.72 -3.46
CA LEU A 190 -10.72 -13.07 -3.23
C LEU A 190 -11.15 -12.78 -1.78
N LEU A 191 -10.31 -13.12 -0.80
CA LEU A 191 -10.57 -12.85 0.63
C LEU A 191 -10.70 -11.36 0.89
N LEU A 192 -9.75 -10.56 0.37
CA LEU A 192 -9.75 -9.10 0.53
C LEU A 192 -10.95 -8.46 -0.18
N GLY A 193 -11.32 -8.94 -1.37
CA GLY A 193 -12.52 -8.50 -2.08
C GLY A 193 -13.79 -8.80 -1.29
N THR A 194 -13.90 -10.02 -0.75
CA THR A 194 -15.03 -10.42 0.10
C THR A 194 -15.11 -9.57 1.37
N PHE A 195 -13.98 -9.31 2.01
CA PHE A 195 -13.91 -8.41 3.17
C PHE A 195 -14.38 -7.01 2.81
N ALA A 196 -13.86 -6.42 1.73
CA ALA A 196 -14.25 -5.08 1.29
C ALA A 196 -15.76 -4.95 1.07
N VAL A 197 -16.37 -5.92 0.38
CA VAL A 197 -17.82 -5.94 0.13
C VAL A 197 -18.61 -6.07 1.44
N ARG A 198 -18.23 -7.00 2.31
CA ARG A 198 -18.94 -7.20 3.60
C ARG A 198 -18.81 -6.00 4.52
N TYR A 199 -17.62 -5.40 4.60
CA TYR A 199 -17.38 -4.20 5.39
C TYR A 199 -18.24 -3.04 4.91
N THR A 200 -18.21 -2.77 3.59
CA THR A 200 -19.02 -1.71 2.97
C THR A 200 -20.52 -1.93 3.20
N ALA A 201 -21.00 -3.16 3.05
CA ALA A 201 -22.40 -3.49 3.29
C ALA A 201 -22.80 -3.31 4.78
N ALA A 202 -21.92 -3.68 5.71
CA ALA A 202 -22.15 -3.48 7.13
C ALA A 202 -22.24 -1.98 7.49
N ILE A 203 -21.38 -1.14 6.92
CA ILE A 203 -21.48 0.32 7.10
C ILE A 203 -22.78 0.87 6.48
N ALA A 204 -23.12 0.43 5.26
CA ALA A 204 -24.34 0.89 4.57
C ALA A 204 -25.62 0.52 5.32
N SER A 205 -25.63 -0.58 6.07
CA SER A 205 -26.79 -1.01 6.86
C SER A 205 -27.06 -0.16 8.12
N ILE A 206 -26.17 0.76 8.47
CA ILE A 206 -26.32 1.68 9.61
C ILE A 206 -27.17 2.91 9.22
N PHE A 207 -27.19 3.24 7.94
CA PHE A 207 -27.85 4.42 7.38
C PHE A 207 -29.05 4.04 6.51
#